data_9541c1ef7bbe27a7ba96fad039b03d2c
#
_entry.id   9541c1ef7bbe27a7ba96fad039b03d2c
#
_cell.length_a   1.000
_cell.length_b   1.000
_cell.length_c   1.000
_cell.angle_alpha   90.00
_cell.angle_beta   90.00
_cell.angle_gamma   90.00
#
_symmetry.space_group_name_H-M   'P 1'
#
loop_
_entity.id
_entity.type
_entity.pdbx_description
1 polymer ?
#
loop_
_entity_poly.entity_id
_entity_poly.type
_entity_poly.pdbx_seq_one_letter_code
_entity_poly.pdbx_strand_id
1 'polypeptide(L)'
;MSIINDTTLRDGEQTPYVAFNTKEKLKIARLLYEAGADELEVGIPAMGKKEQDDLKEILALNLPIRIMSWNRATMGDLEASLKCGLKAVDLSIPVSDILIDIKFGGDKTRLLKQLETVILQAKKENLFVCIGGEDSSRANNSFLKEIMTLGKELGANRFRYCDTVGILTPYKTYENIKDLCSSNLLDIEMHTHNDFGM
;
A
#
# COMPACT_ATOMS: atom_id res chain seq x y z
N MET A 1 -7.67 4.80 -18.07
CA MET A 1 -6.37 4.16 -18.34
C MET A 1 -6.00 3.47 -17.05
N SER A 2 -5.60 2.20 -17.07
CA SER A 2 -5.13 1.50 -15.87
C SER A 2 -3.70 1.93 -15.55
N ILE A 3 -3.38 2.06 -14.27
CA ILE A 3 -2.04 2.42 -13.76
C ILE A 3 -1.39 1.14 -13.24
N ILE A 4 -0.14 0.90 -13.59
CA ILE A 4 0.66 -0.23 -13.09
C ILE A 4 1.58 0.31 -11.99
N ASN A 5 1.33 -0.15 -10.75
CA ASN A 5 2.20 0.06 -9.60
C ASN A 5 3.01 -1.23 -9.37
N ASP A 6 4.30 -1.19 -9.64
CA ASP A 6 5.18 -2.34 -9.46
C ASP A 6 5.70 -2.42 -8.02
N THR A 7 5.61 -3.60 -7.42
CA THR A 7 6.00 -3.85 -6.02
C THR A 7 7.21 -4.79 -5.89
N THR A 8 7.98 -5.01 -6.96
CA THR A 8 9.16 -5.89 -6.95
C THR A 8 10.15 -5.51 -5.85
N LEU A 9 10.40 -4.22 -5.65
CA LEU A 9 11.36 -3.72 -4.65
C LEU A 9 10.81 -3.66 -3.21
N ARG A 10 9.57 -4.02 -3.00
CA ARG A 10 8.95 -4.14 -1.68
C ARG A 10 8.44 -5.56 -1.44
N ASP A 11 7.34 -5.96 -2.08
CA ASP A 11 6.72 -7.27 -1.88
C ASP A 11 7.57 -8.38 -2.50
N GLY A 12 8.09 -8.16 -3.69
CA GLY A 12 8.98 -9.10 -4.36
C GLY A 12 10.26 -9.38 -3.57
N GLU A 13 10.83 -8.39 -2.88
CA GLU A 13 12.01 -8.58 -2.03
C GLU A 13 11.70 -9.37 -0.74
N GLN A 14 10.43 -9.50 -0.35
CA GLN A 14 10.03 -10.33 0.79
C GLN A 14 9.92 -11.83 0.46
N THR A 15 10.13 -12.19 -0.81
CA THR A 15 10.18 -13.59 -1.24
C THR A 15 11.37 -14.31 -0.60
N PRO A 16 11.19 -15.54 -0.07
CA PRO A 16 12.29 -16.30 0.51
C PRO A 16 13.48 -16.42 -0.45
N TYR A 17 14.68 -16.22 0.09
CA TYR A 17 15.97 -16.23 -0.62
C TYR A 17 16.21 -15.07 -1.60
N VAL A 18 15.33 -14.06 -1.61
CA VAL A 18 15.54 -12.82 -2.37
C VAL A 18 16.09 -11.75 -1.41
N ALA A 19 17.18 -11.10 -1.81
CA ALA A 19 17.72 -9.94 -1.15
C ALA A 19 18.50 -9.12 -2.18
N PHE A 20 18.13 -7.86 -2.36
CA PHE A 20 18.80 -6.98 -3.30
C PHE A 20 19.78 -6.05 -2.59
N ASN A 21 20.99 -5.92 -3.11
CA ASN A 21 21.88 -4.84 -2.70
C ASN A 21 21.46 -3.51 -3.36
N THR A 22 22.00 -2.39 -2.87
CA THR A 22 21.65 -1.04 -3.36
C THR A 22 21.80 -0.91 -4.87
N LYS A 23 22.88 -1.44 -5.47
CA LYS A 23 23.11 -1.34 -6.93
C LYS A 23 22.04 -2.10 -7.72
N GLU A 24 21.62 -3.25 -7.22
CA GLU A 24 20.55 -4.06 -7.83
C GLU A 24 19.21 -3.32 -7.73
N LYS A 25 18.86 -2.77 -6.55
CA LYS A 25 17.64 -1.95 -6.37
C LYS A 25 17.59 -0.78 -7.36
N LEU A 26 18.68 -0.04 -7.52
CA LEU A 26 18.77 1.06 -8.47
C LEU A 26 18.61 0.62 -9.92
N LYS A 27 19.20 -0.52 -10.27
CA LYS A 27 19.08 -1.10 -11.62
C LYS A 27 17.64 -1.56 -11.88
N ILE A 28 17.03 -2.27 -10.93
CA ILE A 28 15.65 -2.74 -11.02
C ILE A 28 14.70 -1.55 -11.18
N ALA A 29 14.81 -0.51 -10.34
CA ALA A 29 13.96 0.67 -10.44
C ALA A 29 14.00 1.32 -11.84
N ARG A 30 15.19 1.43 -12.44
CA ARG A 30 15.33 1.96 -13.82
C ARG A 30 14.68 1.06 -14.85
N LEU A 31 14.93 -0.26 -14.77
CA LEU A 31 14.37 -1.22 -15.72
C LEU A 31 12.85 -1.29 -15.65
N LEU A 32 12.27 -1.20 -14.46
CA LEU A 32 10.82 -1.15 -14.29
C LEU A 32 10.22 0.11 -14.90
N TYR A 33 10.85 1.27 -14.71
CA TYR A 33 10.44 2.50 -15.37
C TYR A 33 10.55 2.38 -16.91
N GLU A 34 11.67 1.85 -17.43
CA GLU A 34 11.87 1.63 -18.86
C GLU A 34 10.87 0.62 -19.45
N ALA A 35 10.42 -0.36 -18.65
CA ALA A 35 9.40 -1.33 -19.02
C ALA A 35 7.97 -0.74 -19.02
N GLY A 36 7.79 0.49 -18.51
CA GLY A 36 6.52 1.21 -18.55
C GLY A 36 5.69 1.12 -17.27
N ALA A 37 6.30 0.81 -16.11
CA ALA A 37 5.62 0.96 -14.83
C ALA A 37 5.30 2.45 -14.59
N ASP A 38 4.06 2.73 -14.15
CA ASP A 38 3.60 4.09 -13.85
C ASP A 38 3.98 4.53 -12.43
N GLU A 39 4.11 3.57 -11.52
CA GLU A 39 4.44 3.77 -10.11
C GLU A 39 5.35 2.64 -9.61
N LEU A 40 6.16 2.92 -8.59
CA LEU A 40 6.99 1.91 -7.90
C LEU A 40 6.77 1.98 -6.39
N GLU A 41 6.47 0.85 -5.77
CA GLU A 41 6.54 0.68 -4.33
C GLU A 41 7.90 0.09 -3.96
N VAL A 42 8.76 0.90 -3.32
CA VAL A 42 10.21 0.65 -3.31
C VAL A 42 10.77 0.18 -1.98
N GLY A 43 9.92 -0.06 -0.98
CA GLY A 43 10.39 -0.63 0.29
C GLY A 43 9.61 -0.14 1.51
N ILE A 44 10.17 -0.44 2.70
CA ILE A 44 9.56 -0.22 4.01
C ILE A 44 10.53 0.59 4.89
N PRO A 45 10.47 1.94 4.91
CA PRO A 45 11.42 2.78 5.67
C PRO A 45 11.54 2.45 7.16
N ALA A 46 10.49 1.87 7.75
CA ALA A 46 10.48 1.43 9.14
C ALA A 46 11.40 0.23 9.42
N MET A 47 11.92 -0.46 8.41
CA MET A 47 12.90 -1.54 8.56
C MET A 47 14.28 -1.05 9.02
N GLY A 48 14.56 0.24 8.95
CA GLY A 48 15.76 0.83 9.53
C GLY A 48 16.64 1.60 8.55
N LYS A 49 17.83 1.95 9.04
CA LYS A 49 18.74 2.89 8.35
C LYS A 49 19.15 2.44 6.96
N LYS A 50 19.47 1.16 6.79
CA LYS A 50 19.92 0.62 5.48
C LYS A 50 18.82 0.79 4.42
N GLU A 51 17.59 0.42 4.77
CA GLU A 51 16.44 0.57 3.88
C GLU A 51 16.20 2.05 3.53
N GLN A 52 16.25 2.93 4.53
CA GLN A 52 16.09 4.36 4.32
C GLN A 52 17.16 4.94 3.38
N ASP A 53 18.38 4.46 3.47
CA ASP A 53 19.48 4.91 2.60
C ASP A 53 19.26 4.41 1.16
N ASP A 54 18.83 3.15 0.98
CA ASP A 54 18.49 2.60 -0.33
C ASP A 54 17.34 3.38 -1.00
N LEU A 55 16.29 3.72 -0.23
CA LEU A 55 15.18 4.51 -0.76
C LEU A 55 15.61 5.91 -1.19
N LYS A 56 16.49 6.56 -0.44
CA LYS A 56 17.06 7.87 -0.84
C LYS A 56 17.84 7.79 -2.14
N GLU A 57 18.62 6.73 -2.33
CA GLU A 57 19.35 6.49 -3.58
C GLU A 57 18.39 6.25 -4.76
N ILE A 58 17.28 5.52 -4.55
CA ILE A 58 16.25 5.34 -5.57
C ILE A 58 15.59 6.68 -5.92
N LEU A 59 15.23 7.49 -4.92
CA LEU A 59 14.65 8.83 -5.13
C LEU A 59 15.63 9.76 -5.90
N ALA A 60 16.95 9.63 -5.63
CA ALA A 60 17.98 10.39 -6.34
C ALA A 60 18.10 10.05 -7.84
N LEU A 61 17.50 8.94 -8.31
CA LEU A 61 17.39 8.65 -9.74
C LEU A 61 16.49 9.65 -10.48
N ASN A 62 15.64 10.40 -9.77
CA ASN A 62 14.71 11.38 -10.33
C ASN A 62 13.84 10.81 -11.46
N LEU A 63 13.36 9.57 -11.31
CA LEU A 63 12.48 8.96 -12.30
C LEU A 63 11.16 9.75 -12.37
N PRO A 64 10.64 10.04 -13.58
CA PRO A 64 9.43 10.86 -13.74
C PRO A 64 8.12 10.06 -13.49
N ILE A 65 8.11 9.21 -12.46
CA ILE A 65 6.99 8.37 -12.03
C ILE A 65 6.80 8.51 -10.53
N ARG A 66 5.66 8.05 -10.01
CA ARG A 66 5.43 8.06 -8.58
C ARG A 66 6.22 6.97 -7.88
N ILE A 67 7.00 7.37 -6.87
CA ILE A 67 7.72 6.46 -5.96
C ILE A 67 7.04 6.49 -4.61
N MET A 68 6.64 5.34 -4.10
CA MET A 68 5.95 5.21 -2.82
C MET A 68 6.57 4.16 -1.91
N SER A 69 6.30 4.26 -0.63
CA SER A 69 6.68 3.26 0.37
C SER A 69 5.45 2.58 0.97
N TRP A 70 5.66 1.35 1.42
CA TRP A 70 4.69 0.67 2.27
C TRP A 70 4.93 1.02 3.75
N ASN A 71 3.85 1.24 4.49
CA ASN A 71 3.87 1.59 5.91
C ASN A 71 2.72 0.89 6.63
N ARG A 72 2.93 0.45 7.84
CA ARG A 72 1.80 0.29 8.74
C ARG A 72 1.20 1.68 8.97
N ALA A 73 -0.10 1.78 9.17
CA ALA A 73 -0.74 3.05 9.47
C ALA A 73 -0.40 3.50 10.90
N THR A 74 0.90 3.78 11.16
CA THR A 74 1.43 4.31 12.42
C THR A 74 2.24 5.59 12.19
N MET A 75 2.27 6.47 13.20
CA MET A 75 3.04 7.70 13.09
C MET A 75 4.53 7.44 12.91
N GLY A 76 5.09 6.41 13.57
CA GLY A 76 6.51 6.08 13.46
C GLY A 76 6.91 5.65 12.03
N ASP A 77 6.07 4.85 11.36
CA ASP A 77 6.32 4.42 9.98
C ASP A 77 6.20 5.61 9.01
N LEU A 78 5.18 6.46 9.20
CA LEU A 78 5.02 7.68 8.40
C LEU A 78 6.21 8.63 8.55
N GLU A 79 6.70 8.85 9.78
CA GLU A 79 7.89 9.68 10.04
C GLU A 79 9.14 9.12 9.36
N ALA A 80 9.30 7.79 9.32
CA ALA A 80 10.41 7.16 8.62
C ALA A 80 10.36 7.44 7.11
N SER A 81 9.17 7.39 6.50
CA SER A 81 8.94 7.72 5.10
C SER A 81 9.23 9.20 4.80
N LEU A 82 8.76 10.10 5.66
CA LEU A 82 9.04 11.54 5.54
C LEU A 82 10.54 11.85 5.60
N LYS A 83 11.28 11.20 6.51
CA LYS A 83 12.75 11.33 6.62
C LYS A 83 13.50 10.86 5.36
N CYS A 84 12.91 9.99 4.57
CA CYS A 84 13.45 9.60 3.26
C CYS A 84 13.16 10.61 2.15
N GLY A 85 12.21 11.52 2.34
CA GLY A 85 11.80 12.49 1.33
C GLY A 85 10.70 11.97 0.39
N LEU A 86 10.06 10.87 0.73
CA LEU A 86 8.96 10.29 -0.03
C LEU A 86 7.77 11.26 -0.14
N LYS A 87 7.07 11.20 -1.26
CA LYS A 87 5.88 12.03 -1.56
C LYS A 87 4.61 11.19 -1.72
N ALA A 88 4.72 9.87 -1.62
CA ALA A 88 3.60 8.95 -1.67
C ALA A 88 3.81 7.80 -0.68
N VAL A 89 2.74 7.39 -0.02
CA VAL A 89 2.74 6.31 0.97
C VAL A 89 1.53 5.40 0.79
N ASP A 90 1.74 4.10 0.98
CA ASP A 90 0.68 3.15 1.29
C ASP A 90 0.60 2.99 2.81
N LEU A 91 -0.58 3.24 3.38
CA LEU A 91 -0.87 3.12 4.82
C LEU A 91 -1.68 1.85 5.04
N SER A 92 -1.02 0.76 5.36
CA SER A 92 -1.64 -0.56 5.53
C SER A 92 -2.31 -0.72 6.89
N ILE A 93 -3.55 -1.20 6.86
CA ILE A 93 -4.36 -1.58 8.01
C ILE A 93 -5.01 -2.95 7.81
N PRO A 94 -5.18 -3.77 8.86
CA PRO A 94 -5.97 -4.98 8.77
C PRO A 94 -7.45 -4.64 8.56
N VAL A 95 -8.13 -5.33 7.63
CA VAL A 95 -9.54 -5.05 7.36
C VAL A 95 -10.46 -6.27 7.52
N SER A 96 -9.92 -7.48 7.62
CA SER A 96 -10.69 -8.67 7.99
C SER A 96 -10.90 -8.74 9.51
N ASP A 97 -12.04 -9.27 9.93
CA ASP A 97 -12.33 -9.45 11.35
C ASP A 97 -11.26 -10.31 12.04
N ILE A 98 -10.70 -11.31 11.34
CA ILE A 98 -9.63 -12.17 11.84
C ILE A 98 -8.38 -11.35 12.19
N LEU A 99 -7.90 -10.52 11.29
CA LEU A 99 -6.69 -9.72 11.54
C LEU A 99 -6.93 -8.55 12.49
N ILE A 100 -8.14 -7.99 12.48
CA ILE A 100 -8.53 -6.94 13.44
C ILE A 100 -8.56 -7.51 14.86
N ASP A 101 -9.07 -8.74 15.04
CA ASP A 101 -9.06 -9.41 16.34
C ASP A 101 -7.63 -9.63 16.83
N ILE A 102 -6.75 -10.16 15.98
CA ILE A 102 -5.34 -10.42 16.30
C ILE A 102 -4.56 -9.13 16.62
N LYS A 103 -4.69 -8.08 15.80
CA LYS A 103 -3.83 -6.89 15.88
C LYS A 103 -4.42 -5.78 16.76
N PHE A 104 -5.75 -5.74 16.92
CA PHE A 104 -6.46 -4.67 17.63
C PHE A 104 -7.41 -5.20 18.72
N GLY A 105 -7.47 -6.52 18.98
CA GLY A 105 -8.39 -7.11 19.94
C GLY A 105 -9.86 -6.91 19.54
N GLY A 106 -10.17 -6.87 18.25
CA GLY A 106 -11.52 -6.63 17.72
C GLY A 106 -11.96 -5.15 17.72
N ASP A 107 -11.13 -4.23 18.19
CA ASP A 107 -11.49 -2.82 18.34
C ASP A 107 -11.34 -2.04 17.01
N LYS A 108 -12.39 -2.07 16.20
CA LYS A 108 -12.48 -1.31 14.93
C LYS A 108 -12.43 0.21 15.16
N THR A 109 -12.96 0.71 16.27
CA THR A 109 -12.95 2.14 16.58
C THR A 109 -11.53 2.63 16.79
N ARG A 110 -10.72 1.90 17.55
CA ARG A 110 -9.31 2.19 17.74
C ARG A 110 -8.53 2.15 16.42
N LEU A 111 -8.81 1.16 15.56
CA LEU A 111 -8.20 1.04 14.24
C LEU A 111 -8.50 2.27 13.36
N LEU A 112 -9.78 2.65 13.25
CA LEU A 112 -10.21 3.81 12.45
C LEU A 112 -9.62 5.11 12.98
N LYS A 113 -9.58 5.31 14.30
CA LYS A 113 -8.95 6.50 14.91
C LYS A 113 -7.45 6.58 14.66
N GLN A 114 -6.77 5.44 14.67
CA GLN A 114 -5.34 5.38 14.30
C GLN A 114 -5.13 5.76 12.84
N LEU A 115 -5.92 5.19 11.92
CA LEU A 115 -5.89 5.51 10.49
C LEU A 115 -6.15 7.00 10.26
N GLU A 116 -7.21 7.56 10.86
CA GLU A 116 -7.53 8.99 10.79
C GLU A 116 -6.33 9.87 11.16
N THR A 117 -5.71 9.58 12.31
CA THR A 117 -4.56 10.34 12.81
C THR A 117 -3.40 10.36 11.80
N VAL A 118 -3.10 9.21 11.20
CA VAL A 118 -1.97 9.07 10.27
C VAL A 118 -2.28 9.71 8.92
N ILE A 119 -3.52 9.55 8.39
CA ILE A 119 -3.92 10.21 7.15
C ILE A 119 -3.86 11.73 7.30
N LEU A 120 -4.40 12.29 8.38
CA LEU A 120 -4.36 13.73 8.65
C LEU A 120 -2.92 14.26 8.65
N GLN A 121 -1.99 13.55 9.28
CA GLN A 121 -0.59 13.97 9.27
C GLN A 121 0.03 13.84 7.87
N ALA A 122 -0.21 12.73 7.16
CA ALA A 122 0.28 12.56 5.80
C ALA A 122 -0.23 13.66 4.84
N LYS A 123 -1.49 14.06 4.99
CA LYS A 123 -2.08 15.15 4.19
C LYS A 123 -1.54 16.53 4.55
N LYS A 124 -1.17 16.79 5.82
CA LYS A 124 -0.46 18.03 6.19
C LYS A 124 0.90 18.14 5.47
N GLU A 125 1.56 17.01 5.24
CA GLU A 125 2.83 16.93 4.51
C GLU A 125 2.64 16.87 2.98
N ASN A 126 1.41 17.06 2.49
CA ASN A 126 1.02 16.99 1.07
C ASN A 126 1.37 15.66 0.39
N LEU A 127 1.32 14.55 1.11
CA LEU A 127 1.58 13.24 0.53
C LEU A 127 0.39 12.74 -0.32
N PHE A 128 0.70 11.98 -1.37
CA PHE A 128 -0.25 11.05 -1.95
C PHE A 128 -0.46 9.88 -0.97
N VAL A 129 -1.71 9.58 -0.64
CA VAL A 129 -2.06 8.55 0.35
C VAL A 129 -2.87 7.45 -0.32
N CYS A 130 -2.32 6.25 -0.34
CA CYS A 130 -3.04 5.01 -0.57
C CYS A 130 -3.38 4.39 0.79
N ILE A 131 -4.58 3.86 0.96
CA ILE A 131 -4.97 3.07 2.14
C ILE A 131 -4.90 1.61 1.74
N GLY A 132 -3.96 0.85 2.31
CA GLY A 132 -3.80 -0.57 2.06
C GLY A 132 -4.72 -1.40 2.97
N GLY A 133 -5.74 -2.04 2.41
CA GLY A 133 -6.62 -2.96 3.13
C GLY A 133 -6.02 -4.36 3.21
N GLU A 134 -5.22 -4.66 4.23
CA GLU A 134 -4.66 -5.99 4.43
C GLU A 134 -5.75 -7.02 4.67
N ASP A 135 -5.75 -8.09 3.86
CA ASP A 135 -6.73 -9.19 3.93
C ASP A 135 -8.15 -8.79 3.52
N SER A 136 -8.27 -7.94 2.51
CA SER A 136 -9.54 -7.47 1.95
C SER A 136 -10.41 -8.61 1.40
N SER A 137 -9.79 -9.67 0.89
CA SER A 137 -10.51 -10.84 0.34
C SER A 137 -11.39 -11.58 1.36
N ARG A 138 -11.08 -11.44 2.66
CA ARG A 138 -11.86 -12.00 3.77
C ARG A 138 -12.60 -10.94 4.59
N ALA A 139 -12.54 -9.69 4.18
CA ALA A 139 -13.20 -8.58 4.86
C ALA A 139 -14.67 -8.46 4.45
N ASN A 140 -15.44 -7.78 5.30
CA ASN A 140 -16.80 -7.38 4.97
C ASN A 140 -16.77 -6.12 4.09
N ASN A 141 -17.40 -6.16 2.91
CA ASN A 141 -17.45 -5.02 1.98
C ASN A 141 -18.07 -3.77 2.62
N SER A 142 -19.00 -3.89 3.57
CA SER A 142 -19.53 -2.72 4.27
C SER A 142 -18.47 -2.01 5.10
N PHE A 143 -17.57 -2.75 5.74
CA PHE A 143 -16.46 -2.18 6.49
C PHE A 143 -15.38 -1.57 5.56
N LEU A 144 -15.12 -2.21 4.40
CA LEU A 144 -14.25 -1.59 3.39
C LEU A 144 -14.80 -0.24 2.93
N LYS A 145 -16.12 -0.15 2.68
CA LYS A 145 -16.76 1.12 2.30
C LYS A 145 -16.71 2.16 3.42
N GLU A 146 -16.81 1.75 4.69
CA GLU A 146 -16.64 2.64 5.85
C GLU A 146 -15.23 3.25 5.86
N ILE A 147 -14.19 2.43 5.69
CA ILE A 147 -12.79 2.88 5.59
C ILE A 147 -12.58 3.81 4.39
N MET A 148 -13.14 3.46 3.23
CA MET A 148 -13.05 4.29 2.02
C MET A 148 -13.76 5.63 2.19
N THR A 149 -14.89 5.67 2.90
CA THR A 149 -15.62 6.90 3.23
C THR A 149 -14.77 7.80 4.12
N LEU A 150 -14.25 7.26 5.22
CA LEU A 150 -13.32 7.97 6.10
C LEU A 150 -12.10 8.48 5.31
N GLY A 151 -11.49 7.63 4.49
CA GLY A 151 -10.36 8.00 3.67
C GLY A 151 -10.65 9.16 2.73
N LYS A 152 -11.81 9.13 2.05
CA LYS A 152 -12.26 10.20 1.16
C LYS A 152 -12.45 11.53 1.90
N GLU A 153 -13.10 11.51 3.05
CA GLU A 153 -13.33 12.69 3.89
C GLU A 153 -12.01 13.32 4.37
N LEU A 154 -11.00 12.49 4.62
CA LEU A 154 -9.67 12.92 5.06
C LEU A 154 -8.72 13.26 3.89
N GLY A 155 -9.17 13.10 2.65
CA GLY A 155 -8.41 13.43 1.45
C GLY A 155 -7.40 12.35 1.01
N ALA A 156 -7.56 11.10 1.40
CA ALA A 156 -6.83 9.99 0.80
C ALA A 156 -7.15 9.89 -0.69
N ASN A 157 -6.22 9.36 -1.46
CA ASN A 157 -6.30 9.34 -2.92
C ASN A 157 -6.83 8.01 -3.46
N ARG A 158 -6.52 6.88 -2.78
CA ARG A 158 -6.77 5.55 -3.31
C ARG A 158 -6.95 4.54 -2.18
N PHE A 159 -7.70 3.49 -2.44
CA PHE A 159 -7.79 2.31 -1.58
C PHE A 159 -7.21 1.09 -2.31
N ARG A 160 -6.25 0.40 -1.70
CA ARG A 160 -5.68 -0.84 -2.20
C ARG A 160 -6.41 -2.03 -1.59
N TYR A 161 -7.08 -2.80 -2.44
CA TYR A 161 -7.70 -4.06 -2.09
C TYR A 161 -6.65 -5.17 -2.15
N CYS A 162 -6.26 -5.75 -1.00
CA CYS A 162 -5.23 -6.77 -0.93
C CYS A 162 -5.84 -8.16 -0.75
N ASP A 163 -5.57 -9.07 -1.69
CA ASP A 163 -5.80 -10.51 -1.52
C ASP A 163 -4.58 -11.16 -0.88
N THR A 164 -4.33 -10.80 0.38
CA THR A 164 -3.12 -11.15 1.15
C THR A 164 -2.86 -12.65 1.24
N VAL A 165 -3.92 -13.46 1.22
CA VAL A 165 -3.85 -14.92 1.34
C VAL A 165 -4.15 -15.65 0.03
N GLY A 166 -4.27 -14.93 -1.08
CA GLY A 166 -4.37 -15.50 -2.44
C GLY A 166 -5.60 -16.39 -2.68
N ILE A 167 -6.75 -16.06 -2.09
CA ILE A 167 -7.96 -16.91 -2.16
C ILE A 167 -9.02 -16.43 -3.17
N LEU A 168 -8.79 -15.28 -3.81
CA LEU A 168 -9.74 -14.76 -4.78
C LEU A 168 -9.79 -15.61 -6.05
N THR A 169 -11.00 -15.80 -6.54
CA THR A 169 -11.25 -16.31 -7.88
C THR A 169 -11.59 -15.13 -8.82
N PRO A 170 -11.41 -15.25 -10.14
CA PRO A 170 -11.76 -14.17 -11.08
C PRO A 170 -13.21 -13.66 -10.90
N TYR A 171 -14.15 -14.57 -10.65
CA TYR A 171 -15.55 -14.23 -10.43
C TYR A 171 -15.76 -13.39 -9.15
N LYS A 172 -15.20 -13.84 -8.03
CA LYS A 172 -15.29 -13.10 -6.76
C LYS A 172 -14.59 -11.75 -6.82
N THR A 173 -13.44 -11.69 -7.51
CA THR A 173 -12.73 -10.43 -7.77
C THR A 173 -13.65 -9.45 -8.49
N TYR A 174 -14.28 -9.91 -9.58
CA TYR A 174 -15.19 -9.06 -10.34
C TYR A 174 -16.36 -8.54 -9.50
N GLU A 175 -17.02 -9.41 -8.72
CA GLU A 175 -18.16 -9.02 -7.88
C GLU A 175 -17.74 -7.99 -6.81
N ASN A 176 -16.68 -8.29 -6.05
CA ASN A 176 -16.22 -7.42 -4.97
C ASN A 176 -15.77 -6.06 -5.49
N ILE A 177 -14.94 -6.04 -6.54
CA ILE A 177 -14.42 -4.79 -7.09
C ILE A 177 -15.52 -3.96 -7.76
N LYS A 178 -16.45 -4.60 -8.48
CA LYS A 178 -17.62 -3.93 -9.03
C LYS A 178 -18.45 -3.23 -7.95
N ASP A 179 -18.68 -3.90 -6.84
CA ASP A 179 -19.42 -3.34 -5.70
C ASP A 179 -18.70 -2.16 -5.06
N LEU A 180 -17.38 -2.26 -4.86
CA LEU A 180 -16.59 -1.17 -4.30
C LEU A 180 -16.48 0.03 -5.28
N CYS A 181 -16.22 -0.22 -6.55
CA CYS A 181 -16.15 0.82 -7.58
C CYS A 181 -17.49 1.57 -7.73
N SER A 182 -18.62 0.86 -7.57
CA SER A 182 -19.96 1.50 -7.67
C SER A 182 -20.21 2.52 -6.57
N SER A 183 -19.47 2.47 -5.46
CA SER A 183 -19.58 3.42 -4.36
C SER A 183 -19.01 4.82 -4.70
N ASN A 184 -18.16 4.93 -5.70
CA ASN A 184 -17.52 6.18 -6.13
C ASN A 184 -16.80 6.94 -5.00
N LEU A 185 -16.23 6.20 -4.03
CA LEU A 185 -15.57 6.76 -2.86
C LEU A 185 -14.12 7.14 -3.14
N LEU A 186 -13.29 6.16 -3.49
CA LEU A 186 -11.88 6.32 -3.81
C LEU A 186 -11.56 5.52 -5.08
N ASP A 187 -10.46 5.83 -5.74
CA ASP A 187 -9.88 4.97 -6.75
C ASP A 187 -9.48 3.62 -6.11
N ILE A 188 -9.63 2.52 -6.87
CA ILE A 188 -9.29 1.18 -6.39
C ILE A 188 -7.99 0.71 -7.03
N GLU A 189 -7.06 0.29 -6.21
CA GLU A 189 -5.89 -0.49 -6.61
C GLU A 189 -6.09 -1.95 -6.21
N MET A 190 -5.69 -2.88 -7.07
CA MET A 190 -5.68 -4.32 -6.78
C MET A 190 -4.27 -4.79 -6.49
N HIS A 191 -4.09 -5.49 -5.37
CA HIS A 191 -2.86 -6.18 -5.04
C HIS A 191 -3.21 -7.63 -4.70
N THR A 192 -2.88 -8.55 -5.61
CA THR A 192 -3.32 -9.94 -5.52
C THR A 192 -2.14 -10.91 -5.59
N HIS A 193 -2.17 -11.91 -4.72
CA HIS A 193 -1.25 -13.03 -4.76
C HIS A 193 -1.79 -14.14 -5.68
N ASN A 194 -0.89 -14.93 -6.26
CA ASN A 194 -1.22 -15.94 -7.28
C ASN A 194 -1.08 -17.37 -6.73
N ASP A 195 -1.51 -17.61 -5.49
CA ASP A 195 -1.33 -18.91 -4.83
C ASP A 195 -2.03 -20.07 -5.57
N PHE A 196 -3.12 -19.79 -6.26
CA PHE A 196 -3.85 -20.79 -7.04
C PHE A 196 -3.55 -20.75 -8.55
N GLY A 197 -2.64 -19.89 -9.01
CA GLY A 197 -2.29 -19.79 -10.44
C GLY A 197 -3.42 -19.22 -11.31
N MET A 198 -4.28 -18.39 -10.75
CA MET A 198 -5.43 -17.77 -11.44
C MET A 198 -5.11 -16.32 -11.84
#